data_d6804a9514a9e525d2e71f650215cd3e
#
_entry.id   d6804a9514a9e525d2e71f650215cd3e
#
_cell.length_a   1.000
_cell.length_b   1.000
_cell.length_c   1.000
_cell.angle_alpha   90.00
_cell.angle_beta   90.00
_cell.angle_gamma   90.00
#
_symmetry.space_group_name_H-M   'P 1'
#
loop_
_entity.id
_entity.type
_entity.pdbx_description
1 polymer ?
#
loop_
_entity_poly.entity_id
_entity_poly.type
_entity_poly.pdbx_seq_one_letter_code
_entity_poly.pdbx_strand_id
1 'polypeptide(L)'
;MHTSETIKVVPARYPLRVVGALVALLVLAVVIQSVAFNPRWEWGVFARWFFDPVILEGLGQTLLLTLLGTVLSVIFGGLLALARLSSSWLLSSLAWGYIWLFRSLPLIVVLIILYNFSYLYDTLSLGIPFTGVTWASYQTINVLGQFSTAVVGLTLVQS
;
A
#
# COMPACT_ATOMS: atom_id res chain seq x y z
N MET A 1 27.65 56.86 -33.78
CA MET A 1 27.37 55.69 -34.61
C MET A 1 27.52 54.45 -33.76
N HIS A 2 26.39 53.94 -33.22
CA HIS A 2 26.40 52.67 -32.48
C HIS A 2 26.16 51.53 -33.47
N THR A 3 27.20 50.76 -33.76
CA THR A 3 27.06 49.50 -34.51
C THR A 3 26.41 48.48 -33.58
N SER A 4 25.14 48.18 -33.86
CA SER A 4 24.43 47.08 -33.22
C SER A 4 25.03 45.74 -33.71
N GLU A 5 25.87 45.12 -32.91
CA GLU A 5 26.32 43.75 -33.13
C GLU A 5 25.10 42.79 -32.99
N THR A 6 24.69 42.23 -34.11
CA THR A 6 23.67 41.19 -34.15
C THR A 6 24.25 39.90 -33.56
N ILE A 7 23.82 39.56 -32.35
CA ILE A 7 24.21 38.29 -31.72
C ILE A 7 23.58 37.14 -32.52
N LYS A 8 24.38 36.39 -33.24
CA LYS A 8 23.95 35.21 -33.99
C LYS A 8 23.78 34.04 -33.02
N VAL A 9 22.56 33.75 -32.64
CA VAL A 9 22.23 32.58 -31.83
C VAL A 9 22.42 31.31 -32.65
N VAL A 10 23.46 30.53 -32.37
CA VAL A 10 23.72 29.25 -33.02
C VAL A 10 23.07 28.17 -32.15
N PRO A 11 22.12 27.35 -32.67
CA PRO A 11 21.52 26.28 -31.90
C PRO A 11 22.56 25.22 -31.50
N ALA A 12 22.65 24.93 -30.22
CA ALA A 12 23.56 23.91 -29.72
C ALA A 12 23.11 22.52 -30.20
N ARG A 13 23.90 21.87 -31.02
CA ARG A 13 23.66 20.49 -31.48
C ARG A 13 24.30 19.51 -30.50
N TYR A 14 23.50 18.63 -29.91
CA TYR A 14 23.96 17.58 -28.98
C TYR A 14 23.90 16.20 -29.67
N PRO A 15 24.86 15.84 -30.53
CA PRO A 15 24.84 14.57 -31.27
C PRO A 15 24.84 13.36 -30.34
N LEU A 16 25.50 13.42 -29.20
CA LEU A 16 25.50 12.34 -28.19
C LEU A 16 24.11 12.08 -27.60
N ARG A 17 23.25 13.09 -27.49
CA ARG A 17 21.86 12.88 -27.04
C ARG A 17 21.03 12.12 -28.07
N VAL A 18 21.26 12.41 -29.35
CA VAL A 18 20.58 11.70 -30.46
C VAL A 18 21.04 10.26 -30.50
N VAL A 19 22.34 9.99 -30.38
CA VAL A 19 22.89 8.62 -30.31
C VAL A 19 22.33 7.89 -29.10
N GLY A 20 22.32 8.52 -27.93
CA GLY A 20 21.73 7.93 -26.71
C GLY A 20 20.24 7.60 -26.86
N ALA A 21 19.46 8.49 -27.49
CA ALA A 21 18.04 8.24 -27.77
C ALA A 21 17.83 7.07 -28.74
N LEU A 22 18.64 6.97 -29.79
CA LEU A 22 18.58 5.87 -30.75
C LEU A 22 18.94 4.53 -30.10
N VAL A 23 19.98 4.48 -29.27
CA VAL A 23 20.34 3.29 -28.50
C VAL A 23 19.23 2.89 -27.54
N ALA A 24 18.64 3.84 -26.81
CA ALA A 24 17.52 3.58 -25.91
C ALA A 24 16.29 3.04 -26.65
N LEU A 25 15.95 3.61 -27.82
CA LEU A 25 14.87 3.11 -28.66
C LEU A 25 15.14 1.70 -29.20
N LEU A 26 16.37 1.43 -29.59
CA LEU A 26 16.77 0.09 -30.07
C LEU A 26 16.67 -0.94 -28.95
N VAL A 27 17.16 -0.64 -27.76
CA VAL A 27 17.03 -1.50 -26.58
C VAL A 27 15.56 -1.75 -26.25
N LEU A 28 14.73 -0.70 -26.25
CA LEU A 28 13.30 -0.79 -26.02
C LEU A 28 12.61 -1.67 -27.07
N ALA A 29 12.95 -1.50 -28.35
CA ALA A 29 12.43 -2.32 -29.43
C ALA A 29 12.78 -3.82 -29.26
N VAL A 30 14.03 -4.12 -28.90
CA VAL A 30 14.47 -5.49 -28.62
C VAL A 30 13.72 -6.09 -27.43
N VAL A 31 13.52 -5.33 -26.35
CA VAL A 31 12.74 -5.77 -25.18
C VAL A 31 11.30 -6.05 -25.58
N ILE A 32 10.65 -5.13 -26.29
CA ILE A 32 9.26 -5.29 -26.75
C ILE A 32 9.15 -6.52 -27.65
N GLN A 33 10.06 -6.68 -28.62
CA GLN A 33 10.08 -7.84 -29.50
C GLN A 33 10.26 -9.14 -28.71
N SER A 34 11.19 -9.17 -27.76
CA SER A 34 11.45 -10.34 -26.92
C SER A 34 10.22 -10.72 -26.10
N VAL A 35 9.47 -9.76 -25.57
CA VAL A 35 8.26 -10.02 -24.78
C VAL A 35 7.08 -10.40 -25.69
N ALA A 36 6.85 -9.67 -26.79
CA ALA A 36 5.69 -9.85 -27.64
C ALA A 36 5.73 -11.16 -28.43
N PHE A 37 6.91 -11.58 -28.91
CA PHE A 37 7.06 -12.72 -29.81
C PHE A 37 7.67 -13.97 -29.17
N ASN A 38 8.00 -13.94 -27.88
CA ASN A 38 8.51 -15.12 -27.19
C ASN A 38 7.35 -16.08 -26.86
N PRO A 39 7.35 -17.31 -27.40
CA PRO A 39 6.27 -18.29 -27.19
C PRO A 39 6.06 -18.67 -25.72
N ARG A 40 7.11 -18.51 -24.87
CA ARG A 40 7.05 -18.85 -23.46
C ARG A 40 6.14 -17.92 -22.63
N TRP A 41 5.76 -16.76 -23.16
CA TRP A 41 4.78 -15.86 -22.51
C TRP A 41 3.34 -16.33 -22.64
N GLU A 42 3.08 -17.25 -23.61
CA GLU A 42 1.74 -17.85 -23.77
C GLU A 42 0.60 -16.81 -23.74
N TRP A 43 0.73 -15.73 -24.50
CA TRP A 43 -0.23 -14.62 -24.51
C TRP A 43 -1.69 -15.06 -24.70
N GLY A 44 -1.92 -16.18 -25.41
CA GLY A 44 -3.24 -16.76 -25.59
C GLY A 44 -3.84 -17.31 -24.29
N VAL A 45 -3.00 -17.90 -23.43
CA VAL A 45 -3.39 -18.38 -22.09
C VAL A 45 -3.68 -17.18 -21.20
N PHE A 46 -2.77 -16.18 -21.21
CA PHE A 46 -2.96 -14.94 -20.46
C PHE A 46 -4.29 -14.26 -20.82
N ALA A 47 -4.58 -14.06 -22.13
CA ALA A 47 -5.81 -13.41 -22.57
C ALA A 47 -7.07 -14.19 -22.15
N ARG A 48 -7.01 -15.53 -22.14
CA ARG A 48 -8.12 -16.38 -21.72
C ARG A 48 -8.46 -16.22 -20.24
N TRP A 49 -7.42 -16.20 -19.39
CA TRP A 49 -7.60 -16.14 -17.93
C TRP A 49 -7.75 -14.73 -17.38
N PHE A 50 -7.34 -13.71 -18.15
CA PHE A 50 -7.37 -12.30 -17.68
C PHE A 50 -8.77 -11.83 -17.26
N PHE A 51 -9.81 -12.32 -17.95
CA PHE A 51 -11.21 -12.01 -17.63
C PHE A 51 -11.93 -13.17 -16.92
N ASP A 52 -11.18 -14.10 -16.36
CA ASP A 52 -11.78 -15.18 -15.58
C ASP A 52 -12.50 -14.61 -14.34
N PRO A 53 -13.71 -15.12 -14.01
CA PRO A 53 -14.47 -14.66 -12.83
C PRO A 53 -13.66 -14.67 -11.52
N VAL A 54 -12.80 -15.68 -11.33
CA VAL A 54 -11.95 -15.78 -10.13
C VAL A 54 -10.95 -14.60 -10.05
N ILE A 55 -10.36 -14.22 -11.19
CA ILE A 55 -9.42 -13.08 -11.26
C ILE A 55 -10.16 -11.76 -11.02
N LEU A 56 -11.36 -11.61 -11.61
CA LEU A 56 -12.16 -10.39 -11.43
C LEU A 56 -12.69 -10.25 -10.01
N GLU A 57 -13.08 -11.35 -9.37
CA GLU A 57 -13.46 -11.35 -7.96
C GLU A 57 -12.28 -10.95 -7.05
N GLY A 58 -11.09 -11.54 -7.29
CA GLY A 58 -9.87 -11.16 -6.58
C GLY A 58 -9.50 -9.69 -6.78
N LEU A 59 -9.67 -9.16 -7.99
CA LEU A 59 -9.50 -7.73 -8.27
C LEU A 59 -10.48 -6.89 -7.47
N GLY A 60 -11.76 -7.27 -7.45
CA GLY A 60 -12.81 -6.58 -6.67
C GLY A 60 -12.47 -6.54 -5.18
N GLN A 61 -12.05 -7.66 -4.61
CA GLN A 61 -11.62 -7.74 -3.22
C GLN A 61 -10.39 -6.87 -2.94
N THR A 62 -9.42 -6.85 -3.86
CA THR A 62 -8.22 -6.01 -3.73
C THR A 62 -8.57 -4.52 -3.75
N LEU A 63 -9.45 -4.09 -4.66
CA LEU A 63 -9.92 -2.71 -4.74
C LEU A 63 -10.69 -2.31 -3.48
N LEU A 64 -11.58 -3.16 -2.98
CA LEU A 64 -12.31 -2.92 -1.75
C LEU A 64 -11.39 -2.82 -0.54
N LEU A 65 -10.42 -3.75 -0.43
CA LEU A 65 -9.42 -3.73 0.63
C LEU A 65 -8.59 -2.44 0.59
N THR A 66 -8.16 -2.03 -0.59
CA THR A 66 -7.39 -0.79 -0.79
C THR A 66 -8.20 0.42 -0.38
N LEU A 67 -9.46 0.50 -0.81
CA LEU A 67 -10.35 1.61 -0.46
C LEU A 67 -10.58 1.70 1.05
N LEU A 68 -11.00 0.59 1.67
CA LEU A 68 -11.26 0.55 3.12
C LEU A 68 -10.00 0.80 3.92
N GLY A 69 -8.90 0.13 3.58
CA GLY A 69 -7.60 0.31 4.25
C GLY A 69 -7.13 1.76 4.16
N THR A 70 -7.22 2.39 2.98
CA THR A 70 -6.80 3.79 2.80
C THR A 70 -7.68 4.74 3.61
N VAL A 71 -9.01 4.63 3.50
CA VAL A 71 -9.94 5.53 4.20
C VAL A 71 -9.74 5.43 5.72
N LEU A 72 -9.70 4.21 6.25
CA LEU A 72 -9.51 4.00 7.68
C LEU A 72 -8.11 4.46 8.15
N SER A 73 -7.07 4.21 7.36
CA SER A 73 -5.71 4.68 7.67
C SER A 73 -5.62 6.21 7.72
N VAL A 74 -6.27 6.89 6.78
CA VAL A 74 -6.29 8.38 6.77
C VAL A 74 -7.03 8.92 7.99
N ILE A 75 -8.18 8.34 8.34
CA ILE A 75 -8.96 8.76 9.51
C ILE A 75 -8.14 8.52 10.79
N PHE A 76 -7.64 7.29 10.96
CA PHE A 76 -6.91 6.91 12.17
C PHE A 76 -5.56 7.64 12.29
N GLY A 77 -4.82 7.77 11.18
CA GLY A 77 -3.58 8.53 11.11
C GLY A 77 -3.81 10.03 11.38
N GLY A 78 -4.92 10.60 10.91
CA GLY A 78 -5.33 11.97 11.24
C GLY A 78 -5.58 12.14 12.74
N LEU A 79 -6.27 11.20 13.38
CA LEU A 79 -6.47 11.21 14.83
C LEU A 79 -5.16 11.07 15.61
N LEU A 80 -4.25 10.20 15.17
CA LEU A 80 -2.92 10.06 15.75
C LEU A 80 -2.08 11.33 15.60
N ALA A 81 -2.15 11.98 14.44
CA ALA A 81 -1.48 13.26 14.22
C ALA A 81 -1.99 14.34 15.16
N LEU A 82 -3.30 14.44 15.36
CA LEU A 82 -3.90 15.36 16.33
C LEU A 82 -3.48 15.01 17.77
N ALA A 83 -3.49 13.74 18.14
CA ALA A 83 -3.02 13.29 19.45
C ALA A 83 -1.54 13.62 19.68
N ARG A 84 -0.72 13.50 18.63
CA ARG A 84 0.72 13.82 18.67
C ARG A 84 0.98 15.32 18.85
N LEU A 85 0.11 16.18 18.32
CA LEU A 85 0.17 17.63 18.44
C LEU A 85 -0.50 18.16 19.73
N SER A 86 -1.12 17.28 20.52
CA SER A 86 -1.80 17.65 21.76
C SER A 86 -0.81 18.23 22.79
N SER A 87 -1.24 19.24 23.53
CA SER A 87 -0.51 19.77 24.70
C SER A 87 -0.46 18.78 25.88
N SER A 88 -1.30 17.74 25.86
CA SER A 88 -1.27 16.65 26.84
C SER A 88 -0.07 15.75 26.61
N TRP A 89 0.85 15.72 27.55
CA TRP A 89 2.03 14.85 27.51
C TRP A 89 1.63 13.36 27.36
N LEU A 90 0.56 12.92 28.04
CA LEU A 90 0.09 11.54 27.98
C LEU A 90 -0.37 11.15 26.58
N LEU A 91 -1.23 11.97 25.95
CA LEU A 91 -1.73 11.71 24.59
C LEU A 91 -0.60 11.71 23.56
N SER A 92 0.29 12.70 23.64
CA SER A 92 1.42 12.80 22.72
C SER A 92 2.39 11.62 22.87
N SER A 93 2.65 11.15 24.10
CA SER A 93 3.54 10.01 24.36
C SER A 93 2.93 8.69 23.87
N LEU A 94 1.62 8.48 24.08
CA LEU A 94 0.92 7.29 23.60
C LEU A 94 0.92 7.22 22.07
N ALA A 95 0.62 8.35 21.40
CA ALA A 95 0.66 8.43 19.94
C ALA A 95 2.08 8.20 19.41
N TRP A 96 3.11 8.75 20.08
CA TRP A 96 4.50 8.50 19.73
C TRP A 96 4.87 7.03 19.84
N GLY A 97 4.54 6.39 20.97
CA GLY A 97 4.81 4.97 21.20
C GLY A 97 4.13 4.07 20.19
N TYR A 98 2.86 4.36 19.83
CA TYR A 98 2.13 3.68 18.78
C TYR A 98 2.84 3.78 17.42
N ILE A 99 3.17 5.01 17.00
CA ILE A 99 3.85 5.26 15.72
C ILE A 99 5.22 4.55 15.69
N TRP A 100 5.98 4.63 16.77
CA TRP A 100 7.27 3.96 16.89
C TRP A 100 7.13 2.44 16.73
N LEU A 101 6.15 1.84 17.42
CA LEU A 101 5.91 0.40 17.40
C LEU A 101 5.55 -0.09 15.99
N PHE A 102 4.51 0.50 15.39
CA PHE A 102 3.99 0.01 14.10
C PHE A 102 4.91 0.34 12.91
N ARG A 103 5.71 1.40 12.98
CA ARG A 103 6.76 1.67 11.98
C ARG A 103 7.98 0.76 12.10
N SER A 104 8.21 0.18 13.27
CA SER A 104 9.32 -0.74 13.49
C SER A 104 9.00 -2.17 13.03
N LEU A 105 7.72 -2.53 12.90
CA LEU A 105 7.28 -3.87 12.54
C LEU A 105 6.98 -3.96 11.03
N PRO A 106 7.51 -4.99 10.34
CA PRO A 106 7.06 -5.29 8.98
C PRO A 106 5.57 -5.62 8.95
N LEU A 107 4.83 -5.09 7.97
CA LEU A 107 3.39 -5.32 7.82
C LEU A 107 3.02 -6.81 7.90
N ILE A 108 3.81 -7.68 7.27
CA ILE A 108 3.55 -9.12 7.25
C ILE A 108 3.55 -9.73 8.67
N VAL A 109 4.41 -9.24 9.55
CA VAL A 109 4.47 -9.71 10.95
C VAL A 109 3.19 -9.31 11.68
N VAL A 110 2.73 -8.07 11.52
CA VAL A 110 1.47 -7.59 12.11
C VAL A 110 0.29 -8.42 11.61
N LEU A 111 0.23 -8.71 10.30
CA LEU A 111 -0.83 -9.54 9.72
C LEU A 111 -0.83 -10.97 10.27
N ILE A 112 0.35 -11.59 10.42
CA ILE A 112 0.47 -12.94 11.00
C ILE A 112 -0.01 -12.95 12.46
N ILE A 113 0.38 -11.96 13.25
CA ILE A 113 -0.05 -11.86 14.66
C ILE A 113 -1.57 -11.68 14.73
N LEU A 114 -2.14 -10.75 13.96
CA LEU A 114 -3.58 -10.49 13.96
C LEU A 114 -4.39 -11.70 13.48
N TYR A 115 -3.94 -12.37 12.41
CA TYR A 115 -4.63 -13.54 11.88
C TYR A 115 -4.63 -14.71 12.86
N ASN A 116 -3.53 -14.89 13.57
CA ASN A 116 -3.40 -15.95 14.57
C ASN A 116 -3.93 -15.54 15.96
N PHE A 117 -4.48 -14.33 16.10
CA PHE A 117 -4.98 -13.85 17.38
C PHE A 117 -6.13 -14.69 17.92
N SER A 118 -6.94 -15.30 17.04
CA SER A 118 -8.00 -16.24 17.39
C SER A 118 -7.51 -17.54 18.07
N TYR A 119 -6.25 -17.92 17.87
CA TYR A 119 -5.66 -19.06 18.59
C TYR A 119 -5.27 -18.74 20.03
N LEU A 120 -5.07 -17.45 20.33
CA LEU A 120 -4.74 -16.99 21.68
C LEU A 120 -6.00 -16.63 22.48
N TYR A 121 -7.02 -16.14 21.80
CA TYR A 121 -8.26 -15.66 22.39
C TYR A 121 -9.45 -16.15 21.57
N ASP A 122 -10.19 -17.12 22.10
CA ASP A 122 -11.37 -17.70 21.43
C ASP A 122 -12.49 -16.67 21.26
N THR A 123 -12.64 -15.78 22.23
CA THR A 123 -13.68 -14.77 22.26
C THR A 123 -13.14 -13.39 22.62
N LEU A 124 -13.60 -12.38 21.90
CA LEU A 124 -13.43 -10.97 22.23
C LEU A 124 -14.68 -10.51 23.00
N SER A 125 -14.54 -10.23 24.28
CA SER A 125 -15.61 -9.75 25.12
C SER A 125 -15.42 -8.28 25.47
N LEU A 126 -16.48 -7.51 25.29
CA LEU A 126 -16.57 -6.12 25.76
C LEU A 126 -17.27 -6.13 27.13
N GLY A 127 -16.59 -5.63 28.14
CA GLY A 127 -17.09 -5.61 29.51
C GLY A 127 -16.18 -4.82 30.43
N ILE A 128 -16.53 -4.80 31.72
CA ILE A 128 -15.68 -4.14 32.73
C ILE A 128 -14.60 -5.13 33.18
N PRO A 129 -13.31 -4.81 32.97
CA PRO A 129 -12.23 -5.69 33.40
C PRO A 129 -12.34 -6.08 34.86
N PHE A 130 -12.09 -7.33 35.20
CA PHE A 130 -12.07 -7.88 36.57
C PHE A 130 -13.43 -7.97 37.32
N THR A 131 -14.56 -7.57 36.67
CA THR A 131 -15.88 -7.60 37.35
C THR A 131 -16.76 -8.75 36.89
N GLY A 132 -16.38 -9.48 35.83
CA GLY A 132 -17.21 -10.53 35.22
C GLY A 132 -18.42 -10.01 34.44
N VAL A 133 -18.65 -8.71 34.35
CA VAL A 133 -19.73 -8.11 33.59
C VAL A 133 -19.31 -7.99 32.12
N THR A 134 -19.97 -8.76 31.25
CA THR A 134 -19.77 -8.71 29.79
C THR A 134 -21.03 -8.17 29.13
N TRP A 135 -20.88 -7.14 28.28
CA TRP A 135 -22.00 -6.55 27.51
C TRP A 135 -22.16 -7.22 26.15
N ALA A 136 -21.07 -7.65 25.55
CA ALA A 136 -21.07 -8.36 24.28
C ALA A 136 -19.87 -9.30 24.21
N SER A 137 -20.05 -10.46 23.57
CA SER A 137 -19.00 -11.43 23.33
C SER A 137 -19.12 -11.94 21.89
N TYR A 138 -18.02 -11.85 21.14
CA TYR A 138 -17.93 -12.30 19.76
C TYR A 138 -16.81 -13.31 19.62
N GLN A 139 -17.03 -14.33 18.82
CA GLN A 139 -15.94 -15.26 18.47
C GLN A 139 -14.86 -14.51 17.68
N THR A 140 -13.63 -14.60 18.12
CA THR A 140 -12.49 -13.88 17.52
C THR A 140 -12.32 -14.21 16.06
N ILE A 141 -12.52 -15.47 15.66
CA ILE A 141 -12.42 -15.93 14.27
C ILE A 141 -13.44 -15.27 13.34
N ASN A 142 -14.61 -14.89 13.84
CA ASN A 142 -15.62 -14.20 13.07
C ASN A 142 -15.32 -12.69 12.91
N VAL A 143 -14.61 -12.12 13.88
CA VAL A 143 -14.21 -10.70 13.86
C VAL A 143 -12.92 -10.52 13.05
N LEU A 144 -11.94 -11.38 13.27
CA LEU A 144 -10.63 -11.37 12.61
C LEU A 144 -10.53 -12.47 11.55
N GLY A 145 -11.45 -12.49 10.58
CA GLY A 145 -11.33 -13.29 9.37
C GLY A 145 -10.22 -12.75 8.45
N GLN A 146 -9.93 -13.44 7.35
CA GLN A 146 -8.83 -13.05 6.43
C GLN A 146 -8.94 -11.60 5.93
N PHE A 147 -10.12 -11.20 5.46
CA PHE A 147 -10.34 -9.85 4.92
C PHE A 147 -10.28 -8.78 6.01
N SER A 148 -10.98 -8.97 7.12
CA SER A 148 -10.98 -8.00 8.23
C SER A 148 -9.60 -7.85 8.87
N THR A 149 -8.85 -8.94 9.02
CA THR A 149 -7.46 -8.89 9.47
C THR A 149 -6.58 -8.05 8.55
N ALA A 150 -6.75 -8.19 7.22
CA ALA A 150 -6.01 -7.39 6.26
C ALA A 150 -6.38 -5.90 6.36
N VAL A 151 -7.68 -5.56 6.47
CA VAL A 151 -8.13 -4.17 6.66
C VAL A 151 -7.55 -3.57 7.95
N VAL A 152 -7.67 -4.29 9.08
CA VAL A 152 -7.16 -3.83 10.38
C VAL A 152 -5.65 -3.67 10.34
N GLY A 153 -4.92 -4.66 9.84
CA GLY A 153 -3.46 -4.63 9.76
C GLY A 153 -2.95 -3.48 8.89
N LEU A 154 -3.56 -3.26 7.72
CA LEU A 154 -3.25 -2.11 6.86
C LEU A 154 -3.54 -0.79 7.57
N THR A 155 -4.68 -0.68 8.25
CA THR A 155 -5.05 0.53 9.00
C THR A 155 -4.03 0.84 10.08
N LEU A 156 -3.62 -0.17 10.87
CA LEU A 156 -2.68 0.01 11.98
C LEU A 156 -1.26 0.40 11.52
N VAL A 157 -0.79 -0.16 10.41
CA VAL A 157 0.58 0.06 9.93
C VAL A 157 0.71 1.31 9.07
N GLN A 158 -0.33 1.69 8.33
CA GLN A 158 -0.30 2.83 7.42
C GLN A 158 -0.78 4.14 8.04
N SER A 159 -1.36 4.10 9.25
CA SER A 159 -1.72 5.29 10.02
C SER A 159 -0.49 5.92 10.74
#